data_d387ed5ecdad87b8242a47af67770593
#
_entry.id   d387ed5ecdad87b8242a47af67770593
#
_cell.length_a   1.000
_cell.length_b   1.000
_cell.length_c   1.000
_cell.angle_alpha   90.00
_cell.angle_beta   90.00
_cell.angle_gamma   90.00
#
_symmetry.space_group_name_H-M   'P 1'
#
loop_
_entity.id
_entity.type
_entity.pdbx_description
1 polymer ?
#
loop_
_entity_poly.entity_id
_entity_poly.type
_entity_poly.pdbx_seq_one_letter_code
_entity_poly.pdbx_strand_id
1 'polypeptide(L)'
;MRRRGIDTTNGPAVAAVVIEQIRDGALVVIDLTGGWGGSARDHLVALGMRVEPVVFSQASRERTRDGELTFLNRRAALWWKFREALDPVQGDGIALPPDRRLAAQLAGPTWRLKGNAIAIESKEEIRKRLGASTDDADAVILAWSQREDALRRQGKRRLQPGRHLGPFGWMGT
;
A
#
# COMPACT_ATOMS: atom_id res chain seq x y z
N MET A 1 8.20 -3.40 13.90
CA MET A 1 8.83 -2.15 14.43
C MET A 1 8.34 -1.00 13.55
N ARG A 2 7.68 -0.01 14.14
CA ARG A 2 7.11 1.13 13.41
C ARG A 2 8.13 2.25 13.37
N ARG A 3 8.57 2.70 12.20
CA ARG A 3 9.35 3.94 12.10
C ARG A 3 8.41 5.14 12.05
N ARG A 4 8.76 6.21 12.78
CA ARG A 4 8.13 7.52 12.61
C ARG A 4 8.40 8.01 11.19
N GLY A 5 7.45 8.73 10.60
CA GLY A 5 7.66 9.41 9.32
C GLY A 5 8.93 10.25 9.38
N ILE A 6 9.70 10.22 8.31
CA ILE A 6 10.88 11.05 8.17
C ILE A 6 10.45 12.28 7.39
N ASP A 7 10.61 13.45 7.99
CA ASP A 7 10.39 14.72 7.30
C ASP A 7 11.67 15.06 6.51
N THR A 8 11.73 14.59 5.28
CA THR A 8 12.84 14.85 4.37
C THR A 8 12.37 14.88 2.92
N THR A 9 12.89 15.83 2.17
CA THR A 9 12.74 15.89 0.70
C THR A 9 13.85 15.12 -0.04
N ASN A 10 14.80 14.53 0.68
CA ASN A 10 15.92 13.80 0.12
C ASN A 10 15.49 12.36 -0.26
N GLY A 11 15.26 12.14 -1.57
CA GLY A 11 14.87 10.84 -2.09
C GLY A 11 15.82 9.68 -1.75
N PRO A 12 17.16 9.82 -1.87
CA PRO A 12 18.14 8.84 -1.42
C PRO A 12 18.01 8.48 0.06
N ALA A 13 17.75 9.45 0.95
CA ALA A 13 17.56 9.18 2.38
C ALA A 13 16.26 8.38 2.64
N VAL A 14 15.18 8.68 1.92
CA VAL A 14 13.93 7.89 1.97
C VAL A 14 14.20 6.47 1.45
N ALA A 15 14.90 6.33 0.32
CA ALA A 15 15.23 5.03 -0.24
C ALA A 15 16.06 4.18 0.72
N ALA A 16 17.05 4.76 1.41
CA ALA A 16 17.86 4.06 2.42
C ALA A 16 16.97 3.46 3.54
N VAL A 17 15.99 4.23 4.03
CA VAL A 17 15.05 3.76 5.04
C VAL A 17 14.20 2.60 4.52
N VAL A 18 13.75 2.67 3.27
CA VAL A 18 12.99 1.58 2.63
C VAL A 18 13.84 0.32 2.54
N ILE A 19 15.09 0.45 2.08
CA ILE A 19 16.04 -0.67 1.92
C ILE A 19 16.28 -1.38 3.26
N GLU A 20 16.43 -0.65 4.34
CA GLU A 20 16.60 -1.24 5.67
C GLU A 20 15.38 -2.06 6.13
N GLN A 21 14.18 -1.72 5.66
CA GLN A 21 12.94 -2.35 6.10
C GLN A 21 12.48 -3.47 5.15
N ILE A 22 12.89 -3.44 3.89
CA ILE A 22 12.41 -4.39 2.90
C ILE A 22 12.87 -5.81 3.24
N ARG A 23 11.99 -6.78 3.05
CA ARG A 23 12.26 -8.21 3.26
C ARG A 23 11.76 -9.00 2.06
N ASP A 24 12.43 -10.09 1.77
CA ASP A 24 12.00 -11.09 0.78
C ASP A 24 11.77 -10.54 -0.64
N GLY A 25 12.42 -9.45 -1.03
CA GLY A 25 12.22 -8.81 -2.33
C GLY A 25 10.80 -8.28 -2.49
N ALA A 26 10.18 -7.81 -1.41
CA ALA A 26 8.84 -7.25 -1.44
C ALA A 26 8.74 -6.09 -2.44
N LEU A 27 7.54 -5.89 -3.00
CA LEU A 27 7.23 -4.76 -3.85
C LEU A 27 7.14 -3.49 -3.00
N VAL A 28 7.83 -2.44 -3.41
CA VAL A 28 7.70 -1.12 -2.79
C VAL A 28 6.60 -0.36 -3.51
N VAL A 29 5.61 0.14 -2.78
CA VAL A 29 4.53 0.95 -3.35
C VAL A 29 4.71 2.39 -2.90
N ILE A 30 4.79 3.32 -3.84
CA ILE A 30 5.06 4.74 -3.56
C ILE A 30 3.93 5.60 -4.09
N ASP A 31 3.39 6.49 -3.23
CA ASP A 31 2.48 7.54 -3.65
C ASP A 31 3.28 8.65 -4.38
N LEU A 32 2.99 8.85 -5.66
CA LEU A 32 3.58 9.91 -6.48
C LEU A 32 2.68 11.14 -6.61
N THR A 33 1.61 11.23 -5.84
CA THR A 33 0.70 12.39 -5.88
C THR A 33 1.47 13.66 -5.53
N GLY A 34 1.39 14.66 -6.41
CA GLY A 34 2.14 15.90 -6.25
C GLY A 34 3.65 15.80 -6.56
N GLY A 35 4.15 14.67 -7.04
CA GLY A 35 5.54 14.50 -7.46
C GLY A 35 6.56 14.20 -6.34
N TRP A 36 6.16 14.24 -5.08
CA TRP A 36 7.07 14.13 -3.92
C TRP A 36 7.81 12.78 -3.81
N GLY A 37 7.22 11.70 -4.30
CA GLY A 37 7.81 10.36 -4.26
C GLY A 37 8.80 10.06 -5.41
N GLY A 38 8.91 10.94 -6.42
CA GLY A 38 9.64 10.68 -7.66
C GLY A 38 11.12 10.37 -7.43
N SER A 39 11.83 11.22 -6.70
CA SER A 39 13.25 11.04 -6.41
C SER A 39 13.54 9.73 -5.64
N ALA A 40 12.73 9.39 -4.66
CA ALA A 40 12.88 8.13 -3.92
C ALA A 40 12.63 6.91 -4.83
N ARG A 41 11.58 6.98 -5.67
CA ARG A 41 11.29 5.95 -6.67
C ARG A 41 12.47 5.73 -7.61
N ASP A 42 12.98 6.78 -8.19
CA ASP A 42 14.06 6.69 -9.20
C ASP A 42 15.33 6.11 -8.60
N HIS A 43 15.66 6.48 -7.37
CA HIS A 43 16.78 5.91 -6.64
C HIS A 43 16.60 4.42 -6.34
N LEU A 44 15.42 4.00 -5.89
CA LEU A 44 15.10 2.58 -5.64
C LEU A 44 15.14 1.75 -6.93
N VAL A 45 14.61 2.28 -8.03
CA VAL A 45 14.66 1.63 -9.35
C VAL A 45 16.09 1.49 -9.84
N ALA A 46 16.94 2.51 -9.69
CA ALA A 46 18.36 2.46 -10.04
C ALA A 46 19.12 1.38 -9.25
N LEU A 47 18.68 1.06 -8.03
CA LEU A 47 19.21 -0.02 -7.21
C LEU A 47 18.60 -1.40 -7.53
N GLY A 48 17.84 -1.51 -8.63
CA GLY A 48 17.23 -2.76 -9.06
C GLY A 48 16.02 -3.20 -8.25
N MET A 49 15.44 -2.31 -7.42
CA MET A 49 14.28 -2.63 -6.62
C MET A 49 12.99 -2.54 -7.44
N ARG A 50 12.03 -3.38 -7.08
CA ARG A 50 10.70 -3.34 -7.69
C ARG A 50 9.86 -2.28 -7.01
N VAL A 51 9.47 -1.26 -7.79
CA VAL A 51 8.67 -0.14 -7.31
C VAL A 51 7.41 0.00 -8.15
N GLU A 52 6.26 0.04 -7.49
CA GLU A 52 4.96 0.34 -8.09
C GLU A 52 4.56 1.78 -7.74
N PRO A 53 4.49 2.66 -8.73
CA PRO A 53 4.02 4.03 -8.50
C PRO A 53 2.50 4.07 -8.45
N VAL A 54 1.95 4.82 -7.51
CA VAL A 54 0.51 5.09 -7.39
C VAL A 54 0.29 6.59 -7.37
N VAL A 55 -0.66 7.07 -8.17
CA VAL A 55 -1.10 8.46 -8.15
C VAL A 55 -2.53 8.51 -7.64
N PHE A 56 -2.74 8.95 -6.42
CA PHE A 56 -4.05 8.98 -5.78
C PHE A 56 -5.08 9.90 -6.47
N SER A 57 -4.61 10.97 -7.08
CA SER A 57 -5.47 11.92 -7.81
C SER A 57 -5.94 11.40 -9.18
N GLN A 58 -5.34 10.34 -9.71
CA GLN A 58 -5.72 9.75 -11.00
C GLN A 58 -7.18 9.32 -11.00
N ALA A 59 -7.90 9.57 -12.09
CA ALA A 59 -9.28 9.11 -12.27
C ALA A 59 -9.38 7.59 -12.13
N SER A 60 -10.44 7.11 -11.49
CA SER A 60 -10.71 5.68 -11.35
C SER A 60 -11.81 5.24 -12.32
N ARG A 61 -11.66 4.06 -12.90
CA ARG A 61 -12.71 3.38 -13.68
C ARG A 61 -13.39 2.26 -12.89
N GLU A 62 -12.98 2.09 -11.64
CA GLU A 62 -13.48 1.03 -10.77
C GLU A 62 -14.86 1.38 -10.22
N ARG A 63 -15.57 0.35 -9.75
CA ARG A 63 -16.89 0.46 -9.12
C ARG A 63 -16.88 -0.20 -7.74
N THR A 64 -17.88 0.13 -6.94
CA THR A 64 -18.22 -0.57 -5.69
C THR A 64 -18.49 -2.05 -5.96
N ARG A 65 -18.46 -2.87 -4.92
CA ARG A 65 -18.68 -4.33 -5.04
C ARG A 65 -20.02 -4.69 -5.67
N ASP A 66 -21.07 -3.92 -5.37
CA ASP A 66 -22.41 -4.05 -5.99
C ASP A 66 -22.49 -3.51 -7.41
N GLY A 67 -21.48 -2.79 -7.89
CA GLY A 67 -21.42 -2.19 -9.22
C GLY A 67 -22.22 -0.90 -9.39
N GLU A 68 -22.89 -0.39 -8.34
CA GLU A 68 -23.80 0.74 -8.45
C GLU A 68 -23.06 2.09 -8.54
N LEU A 69 -22.03 2.29 -7.74
CA LEU A 69 -21.32 3.54 -7.65
C LEU A 69 -19.92 3.46 -8.27
N THR A 70 -19.45 4.59 -8.77
CA THR A 70 -18.08 4.79 -9.25
C THR A 70 -17.24 5.50 -8.19
N PHE A 71 -15.98 5.79 -8.50
CA PHE A 71 -15.08 6.55 -7.61
C PHE A 71 -14.54 7.77 -8.31
N LEU A 72 -14.47 8.89 -7.59
CA LEU A 72 -13.96 10.16 -8.11
C LEU A 72 -12.51 10.03 -8.59
N ASN A 73 -11.69 9.31 -7.84
CA ASN A 73 -10.28 9.10 -8.13
C ASN A 73 -9.78 7.78 -7.52
N ARG A 74 -8.52 7.45 -7.79
CA ARG A 74 -7.88 6.21 -7.30
C ARG A 74 -7.81 6.15 -5.78
N ARG A 75 -7.62 7.28 -5.09
CA ARG A 75 -7.66 7.31 -3.63
C ARG A 75 -9.02 6.85 -3.09
N ALA A 76 -10.10 7.39 -3.64
CA ALA A 76 -11.45 7.02 -3.23
C ALA A 76 -11.71 5.52 -3.48
N ALA A 77 -11.29 4.98 -4.62
CA ALA A 77 -11.42 3.56 -4.94
C ALA A 77 -10.66 2.67 -3.94
N LEU A 78 -9.40 2.97 -3.67
CA LEU A 78 -8.57 2.18 -2.76
C LEU A 78 -9.07 2.22 -1.32
N TRP A 79 -9.45 3.39 -0.81
CA TRP A 79 -10.01 3.54 0.53
C TRP A 79 -11.34 2.80 0.70
N TRP A 80 -12.23 2.92 -0.28
CA TRP A 80 -13.52 2.25 -0.23
C TRP A 80 -13.38 0.73 -0.30
N LYS A 81 -12.58 0.23 -1.23
CA LYS A 81 -12.33 -1.21 -1.36
C LYS A 81 -11.62 -1.80 -0.14
N PHE A 82 -10.73 -1.04 0.48
CA PHE A 82 -10.11 -1.47 1.74
C PHE A 82 -11.15 -1.55 2.87
N ARG A 83 -12.08 -0.59 2.95
CA ARG A 83 -13.22 -0.66 3.86
C ARG A 83 -14.08 -1.90 3.60
N GLU A 84 -14.40 -2.20 2.34
CA GLU A 84 -15.14 -3.42 1.97
C GLU A 84 -14.37 -4.70 2.35
N ALA A 85 -13.06 -4.70 2.21
CA ALA A 85 -12.19 -5.82 2.57
C ALA A 85 -12.07 -6.04 4.09
N LEU A 86 -12.29 -4.99 4.89
CA LEU A 86 -12.33 -5.05 6.36
C LEU A 86 -13.70 -5.48 6.91
N ASP A 87 -14.72 -5.63 6.08
CA ASP A 87 -16.05 -6.08 6.53
C ASP A 87 -15.93 -7.45 7.19
N PRO A 88 -16.43 -7.63 8.43
CA PRO A 88 -16.27 -8.88 9.18
C PRO A 88 -17.08 -10.05 8.59
N VAL A 89 -18.12 -9.77 7.79
CA VAL A 89 -19.01 -10.78 7.21
C VAL A 89 -18.66 -11.09 5.76
N GLN A 90 -18.39 -10.06 4.95
CA GLN A 90 -18.21 -10.18 3.51
C GLN A 90 -16.79 -9.78 3.04
N GLY A 91 -15.91 -9.42 3.95
CA GLY A 91 -14.57 -8.95 3.65
C GLY A 91 -13.55 -10.07 3.41
N ASP A 92 -12.30 -9.66 3.30
CA ASP A 92 -11.17 -10.54 2.96
C ASP A 92 -10.52 -11.20 4.20
N GLY A 93 -11.10 -11.08 5.40
CA GLY A 93 -10.53 -11.61 6.63
C GLY A 93 -9.22 -10.93 7.06
N ILE A 94 -9.08 -9.64 6.80
CA ILE A 94 -7.87 -8.87 7.08
C ILE A 94 -7.74 -8.61 8.59
N ALA A 95 -6.57 -8.96 9.16
CA ALA A 95 -6.20 -8.57 10.50
C ALA A 95 -5.25 -7.35 10.46
N LEU A 96 -5.58 -6.32 11.22
CA LEU A 96 -4.75 -5.14 11.40
C LEU A 96 -3.98 -5.22 12.73
N PRO A 97 -2.78 -4.63 12.82
CA PRO A 97 -2.08 -4.53 14.09
C PRO A 97 -2.92 -3.72 15.09
N PRO A 98 -2.85 -4.03 16.40
CA PRO A 98 -3.59 -3.33 17.45
C PRO A 98 -2.97 -1.94 17.74
N ASP A 99 -3.06 -1.05 16.76
CA ASP A 99 -2.51 0.31 16.81
C ASP A 99 -3.65 1.33 16.80
N ARG A 100 -3.86 2.01 17.91
CA ARG A 100 -4.93 3.00 18.09
C ARG A 100 -4.81 4.18 17.11
N ARG A 101 -3.58 4.59 16.78
CA ARG A 101 -3.37 5.69 15.84
C ARG A 101 -3.75 5.27 14.42
N LEU A 102 -3.35 4.07 13.98
CA LEU A 102 -3.76 3.53 12.69
C LEU A 102 -5.28 3.39 12.61
N ALA A 103 -5.92 2.86 13.66
CA ALA A 103 -7.37 2.74 13.73
C ALA A 103 -8.07 4.10 13.60
N ALA A 104 -7.57 5.12 14.31
CA ALA A 104 -8.11 6.48 14.21
C ALA A 104 -7.93 7.09 12.81
N GLN A 105 -6.79 6.85 12.16
CA GLN A 105 -6.55 7.31 10.80
C GLN A 105 -7.43 6.61 9.77
N LEU A 106 -7.71 5.32 9.94
CA LEU A 106 -8.60 4.56 9.05
C LEU A 106 -10.06 4.95 9.23
N ALA A 107 -10.49 5.24 10.45
CA ALA A 107 -11.87 5.64 10.77
C ALA A 107 -12.12 7.15 10.56
N GLY A 108 -11.07 7.95 10.43
CA GLY A 108 -11.17 9.41 10.40
C GLY A 108 -11.80 10.03 9.16
N PRO A 109 -11.45 9.58 7.93
CA PRO A 109 -11.95 10.20 6.72
C PRO A 109 -13.44 10.01 6.53
N THR A 110 -14.13 11.07 6.10
CA THR A 110 -15.52 11.03 5.67
C THR A 110 -15.60 10.88 4.15
N TRP A 111 -16.79 10.55 3.67
CA TRP A 111 -17.05 10.43 2.24
C TRP A 111 -18.35 11.14 1.86
N ARG A 112 -18.48 11.48 0.59
CA ARG A 112 -19.68 12.09 0.01
C ARG A 112 -19.86 11.63 -1.43
N LEU A 113 -21.08 11.72 -1.93
CA LEU A 113 -21.35 11.51 -3.36
C LEU A 113 -21.14 12.81 -4.14
N LYS A 114 -20.51 12.68 -5.29
CA LYS A 114 -20.45 13.70 -6.35
C LYS A 114 -21.04 13.07 -7.61
N GLY A 115 -22.32 13.36 -7.87
CA GLY A 115 -23.10 12.60 -8.87
C GLY A 115 -23.16 11.13 -8.45
N ASN A 116 -22.73 10.22 -9.34
CA ASN A 116 -22.65 8.77 -9.08
C ASN A 116 -21.26 8.32 -8.59
N ALA A 117 -20.41 9.25 -8.18
CA ALA A 117 -19.05 8.92 -7.74
C ALA A 117 -18.86 9.18 -6.24
N ILE A 118 -18.28 8.19 -5.56
CA ILE A 118 -17.80 8.32 -4.18
C ILE A 118 -16.55 9.20 -4.19
N ALA A 119 -16.55 10.23 -3.36
CA ALA A 119 -15.41 11.07 -3.06
C ALA A 119 -15.04 10.93 -1.59
N ILE A 120 -13.78 10.62 -1.29
CA ILE A 120 -13.23 10.63 0.07
C ILE A 120 -12.69 12.02 0.38
N GLU A 121 -12.87 12.46 1.62
CA GLU A 121 -12.32 13.70 2.16
C GLU A 121 -10.82 13.85 1.85
N SER A 122 -10.39 15.02 1.41
CA SER A 122 -8.99 15.28 1.09
C SER A 122 -8.10 15.28 2.34
N LYS A 123 -6.78 15.06 2.15
CA LYS A 123 -5.82 15.13 3.27
C LYS A 123 -5.84 16.49 3.96
N GLU A 124 -6.03 17.56 3.20
CA GLU A 124 -6.11 18.92 3.70
C GLU A 124 -7.36 19.14 4.57
N GLU A 125 -8.52 18.66 4.11
CA GLU A 125 -9.78 18.72 4.88
C GLU A 125 -9.65 17.91 6.18
N ILE A 126 -9.11 16.68 6.10
CA ILE A 126 -8.87 15.81 7.27
C ILE A 126 -7.92 16.48 8.26
N ARG A 127 -6.80 17.03 7.79
CA ARG A 127 -5.84 17.73 8.65
C ARG A 127 -6.43 18.95 9.33
N LYS A 128 -7.28 19.72 8.63
CA LYS A 128 -8.00 20.86 9.22
C LYS A 128 -8.99 20.41 10.30
N ARG A 129 -9.70 19.31 10.08
CA ARG A 129 -10.77 18.82 10.97
C ARG A 129 -10.21 18.04 12.17
N LEU A 130 -9.20 17.19 11.97
CA LEU A 130 -8.68 16.27 12.99
C LEU A 130 -7.29 16.64 13.52
N GLY A 131 -6.64 17.67 12.96
CA GLY A 131 -5.27 18.06 13.35
C GLY A 131 -4.19 17.02 12.99
N ALA A 132 -4.52 15.98 12.23
CA ALA A 132 -3.62 14.87 11.91
C ALA A 132 -3.77 14.43 10.45
N SER A 133 -2.69 13.85 9.89
CA SER A 133 -2.67 13.24 8.56
C SER A 133 -3.02 11.76 8.63
N THR A 134 -3.45 11.19 7.49
CA THR A 134 -3.76 9.76 7.31
C THR A 134 -2.59 8.97 6.73
N ASP A 135 -1.36 9.41 6.92
CA ASP A 135 -0.19 8.84 6.23
C ASP A 135 0.04 7.35 6.53
N ASP A 136 -0.18 6.90 7.77
CA ASP A 136 -0.07 5.48 8.12
C ASP A 136 -1.18 4.65 7.46
N ALA A 137 -2.41 5.18 7.43
CA ALA A 137 -3.54 4.53 6.79
C ALA A 137 -3.35 4.44 5.26
N ASP A 138 -2.93 5.53 4.63
CA ASP A 138 -2.61 5.54 3.19
C ASP A 138 -1.51 4.52 2.86
N ALA A 139 -0.46 4.41 3.69
CA ALA A 139 0.61 3.42 3.50
C ALA A 139 0.11 1.97 3.62
N VAL A 140 -0.77 1.68 4.59
CA VAL A 140 -1.38 0.34 4.75
C VAL A 140 -2.28 0.01 3.56
N ILE A 141 -3.10 0.95 3.11
CA ILE A 141 -3.99 0.78 1.96
C ILE A 141 -3.19 0.56 0.67
N LEU A 142 -2.10 1.30 0.47
CA LEU A 142 -1.20 1.10 -0.67
C LEU A 142 -0.56 -0.30 -0.63
N ALA A 143 -0.06 -0.73 0.51
CA ALA A 143 0.51 -2.07 0.66
C ALA A 143 -0.54 -3.16 0.38
N TRP A 144 -1.74 -3.01 0.91
CA TRP A 144 -2.86 -3.92 0.66
C TRP A 144 -3.26 -3.97 -0.81
N SER A 145 -3.22 -2.85 -1.53
CA SER A 145 -3.62 -2.78 -2.95
C SER A 145 -2.80 -3.71 -3.85
N GLN A 146 -1.60 -4.10 -3.42
CA GLN A 146 -0.70 -5.01 -4.14
C GLN A 146 -0.66 -6.43 -3.55
N ARG A 147 -1.64 -6.79 -2.70
CA ARG A 147 -1.69 -8.08 -2.02
C ARG A 147 -1.69 -9.30 -2.95
N GLU A 148 -2.33 -9.18 -4.11
CA GLU A 148 -2.37 -10.26 -5.08
C GLU A 148 -0.98 -10.60 -5.63
N ASP A 149 -0.15 -9.60 -5.92
CA ASP A 149 1.24 -9.82 -6.34
C ASP A 149 2.05 -10.52 -5.23
N ALA A 150 1.87 -10.11 -3.97
CA ALA A 150 2.50 -10.75 -2.83
C ALA A 150 2.06 -12.22 -2.68
N LEU A 151 0.78 -12.51 -2.81
CA LEU A 151 0.23 -13.87 -2.73
C LEU A 151 0.71 -14.76 -3.88
N ARG A 152 0.74 -14.25 -5.11
CA ARG A 152 1.29 -14.98 -6.28
C ARG A 152 2.75 -15.36 -6.07
N ARG A 153 3.55 -14.53 -5.43
CA ARG A 153 4.95 -14.81 -5.13
C ARG A 153 5.09 -15.86 -4.05
N GLN A 154 4.32 -15.80 -2.99
CA GLN A 154 4.31 -16.83 -1.94
C GLN A 154 3.94 -18.19 -2.53
N GLY A 155 2.94 -18.24 -3.42
CA GLY A 155 2.56 -19.44 -4.15
C GLY A 155 3.72 -20.00 -5.00
N LYS A 156 4.42 -19.14 -5.76
CA LYS A 156 5.60 -19.57 -6.55
C LYS A 156 6.76 -20.07 -5.68
N ARG A 157 7.02 -19.47 -4.51
CA ARG A 157 8.04 -19.95 -3.56
C ARG A 157 7.68 -21.32 -2.99
N ARG A 158 6.42 -21.59 -2.70
CA ARG A 158 5.96 -22.90 -2.22
C ARG A 158 6.03 -24.00 -3.28
N LEU A 159 5.90 -23.63 -4.57
CA LEU A 159 5.93 -24.56 -5.70
C LEU A 159 7.35 -24.83 -6.23
N GLN A 160 8.37 -24.09 -5.80
CA GLN A 160 9.75 -24.48 -6.08
C GLN A 160 10.12 -25.61 -5.14
N PRO A 161 10.24 -26.88 -5.64
CA PRO A 161 10.80 -27.95 -4.84
C PRO A 161 12.18 -27.48 -4.42
N GLY A 162 12.47 -27.50 -3.13
CA GLY A 162 13.82 -27.29 -2.64
C GLY A 162 14.76 -28.13 -3.51
N ARG A 163 15.84 -27.57 -3.98
CA ARG A 163 16.91 -28.40 -4.58
C ARG A 163 17.24 -29.46 -3.53
N HIS A 164 16.69 -30.63 -3.72
CA HIS A 164 17.20 -31.83 -3.04
C HIS A 164 18.64 -31.95 -3.48
N LEU A 165 19.56 -31.46 -2.67
CA LEU A 165 20.88 -31.99 -2.67
C LEU A 165 20.68 -33.49 -2.35
N GLY A 166 20.83 -34.32 -3.35
CA GLY A 166 20.76 -35.78 -3.16
C GLY A 166 21.66 -36.20 -2.00
N PRO A 167 21.45 -37.37 -1.40
CA PRO A 167 22.12 -37.81 -0.19
C PRO A 167 23.67 -37.84 -0.28
N PHE A 168 24.26 -37.51 -1.43
CA PHE A 168 25.72 -37.50 -1.69
C PHE A 168 26.22 -36.12 -2.19
N GLY A 169 25.48 -35.03 -2.07
CA GLY A 169 25.91 -33.72 -2.56
C GLY A 169 27.11 -33.08 -1.84
N TRP A 170 27.69 -33.73 -0.88
CA TRP A 170 28.89 -33.29 -0.15
C TRP A 170 30.19 -34.04 -0.57
N MET A 171 30.11 -35.03 -1.48
CA MET A 171 31.24 -35.71 -2.04
C MET A 171 31.58 -35.23 -3.46
N GLY A 172 31.96 -33.95 -3.58
CA GLY A 172 32.57 -33.40 -4.77
C GLY A 172 34.00 -32.97 -4.43
N THR A 173 34.97 -33.72 -4.89
CA THR A 173 36.41 -33.43 -4.87
C THR A 173 36.74 -32.08 -5.47
#